data_6539a3ba24e7f23d7d59b09e001e61cd
#
_entry.id   6539a3ba24e7f23d7d59b09e001e61cd
#
_cell.length_a   1.000
_cell.length_b   1.000
_cell.length_c   1.000
_cell.angle_alpha   90.00
_cell.angle_beta   90.00
_cell.angle_gamma   90.00
#
_symmetry.space_group_name_H-M   'P 1'
#
loop_
_entity.id
_entity.type
_entity.pdbx_description
1 polymer ?
#
loop_
_entity_poly.entity_id
_entity_poly.type
_entity_poly.pdbx_seq_one_letter_code
_entity_poly.pdbx_strand_id
1 'polypeptide(L)'
;GTNSEQAYKNIPFYLTNRGYGVLVNSPDRVSFEVATEKTNRVGFSVPGDALEYFVIYGPTPKEILNRYTALTGRPALPPKWSLDLWLSTSFTTNYDEATVNSFIDGMAEREIPLGVFHYDCFWMKGFHWTDFEWDSEVFPDPKGMIERLHDRGLRVCVWINSYIAQAASTFDEAARAGYLLRRPNGDIWQWDLWQPGMGIVDFTNPAARQWFQEKIGALIDLGVDAIKTDFGERIPTDVAWFDGSDPARMHNYYSVLYNQAVFEAIEERRGTGQAVLFARSATVGGQKYPVHWGGDCWSTYEAMAESLRGGLSLCLSGFGFWSHDIGGFEGSPPPGLYKRWVAFGLLSSHSRLHGSTSYRVPWLVDDEASEVLRHFARLKKRLMPYLWAKTVEAHETGVPVMRAMMLEFPDDPACDGLDRQYMLGESLLVAPVFTDSGVVDFYLPEGEWTSLWDGRTVEGGRWLRETHDVFSLPLYVRPGTLLATEGDGAVVLTAYDDLGAPTTQF
;
A
#
# COMPACT_ATOMS: atom_id res chain seq x y z
N GLY A 1 -6.92 1.81 -11.26
CA GLY A 1 -7.55 0.63 -11.86
C GLY A 1 -6.93 0.27 -13.20
N THR A 2 -6.79 -1.00 -13.44
CA THR A 2 -6.11 -1.53 -14.61
C THR A 2 -6.95 -1.46 -15.89
N ASN A 3 -8.27 -1.29 -15.73
CA ASN A 3 -9.22 -1.22 -16.84
C ASN A 3 -9.69 0.21 -17.14
N SER A 4 -8.98 1.22 -16.66
CA SER A 4 -9.31 2.62 -16.90
C SER A 4 -8.04 3.47 -17.01
N GLU A 5 -8.17 4.66 -17.57
CA GLU A 5 -7.09 5.67 -17.62
C GLU A 5 -6.84 6.36 -16.26
N GLN A 6 -7.58 5.98 -15.23
CA GLN A 6 -7.44 6.56 -13.90
C GLN A 6 -6.15 6.08 -13.24
N ALA A 7 -5.30 7.01 -12.82
CA ALA A 7 -4.12 6.76 -12.02
C ALA A 7 -4.24 7.44 -10.65
N TYR A 8 -3.94 6.70 -9.59
CA TYR A 8 -3.94 7.24 -8.22
C TYR A 8 -2.61 7.84 -7.81
N LYS A 9 -1.53 7.44 -8.50
CA LYS A 9 -0.15 7.79 -8.16
C LYS A 9 0.63 8.13 -9.42
N ASN A 10 1.23 9.31 -9.45
CA ASN A 10 1.95 9.82 -10.60
C ASN A 10 3.30 10.35 -10.14
N ILE A 11 4.35 9.58 -10.36
CA ILE A 11 5.72 9.89 -9.96
C ILE A 11 6.56 10.09 -11.22
N PRO A 12 7.03 11.33 -11.52
CA PRO A 12 7.80 11.63 -12.71
C PRO A 12 9.27 11.21 -12.58
N PHE A 13 9.47 9.92 -12.29
CA PHE A 13 10.78 9.31 -12.10
C PHE A 13 10.90 8.01 -12.91
N TYR A 14 12.04 7.76 -13.48
CA TYR A 14 12.40 6.45 -14.00
C TYR A 14 13.86 6.12 -13.67
N LEU A 15 14.17 4.85 -13.61
CA LEU A 15 15.52 4.34 -13.51
C LEU A 15 15.86 3.46 -14.72
N THR A 16 17.15 3.31 -14.99
CA THR A 16 17.67 2.56 -16.13
C THR A 16 18.60 1.45 -15.67
N ASN A 17 18.80 0.46 -16.54
CA ASN A 17 19.85 -0.55 -16.38
C ASN A 17 21.24 -0.03 -16.85
N ARG A 18 21.38 1.30 -17.01
CA ARG A 18 22.61 2.00 -17.38
C ARG A 18 23.26 2.74 -16.22
N GLY A 19 22.83 2.46 -14.98
CA GLY A 19 23.41 3.02 -13.77
C GLY A 19 22.97 4.47 -13.47
N TYR A 20 21.81 4.91 -13.94
CA TYR A 20 21.25 6.20 -13.56
C TYR A 20 19.72 6.18 -13.55
N GLY A 21 19.14 7.07 -12.76
CA GLY A 21 17.72 7.42 -12.79
C GLY A 21 17.55 8.88 -13.17
N VAL A 22 16.33 9.24 -13.57
CA VAL A 22 15.96 10.63 -13.87
C VAL A 22 14.69 11.00 -13.14
N LEU A 23 14.75 12.06 -12.34
CA LEU A 23 13.61 12.72 -11.74
C LEU A 23 13.33 14.03 -12.47
N VAL A 24 12.16 14.17 -13.05
CA VAL A 24 11.67 15.47 -13.55
C VAL A 24 11.07 16.23 -12.37
N ASN A 25 11.74 17.30 -11.93
CA ASN A 25 11.33 18.04 -10.73
C ASN A 25 10.23 19.07 -11.07
N SER A 26 9.07 18.56 -11.43
CA SER A 26 7.91 19.38 -11.72
C SER A 26 6.64 18.71 -11.19
N PRO A 27 5.77 19.43 -10.47
CA PRO A 27 4.44 18.96 -10.11
C PRO A 27 3.41 19.17 -11.23
N ASP A 28 3.79 19.82 -12.34
CA ASP A 28 2.98 19.96 -13.54
C ASP A 28 2.78 18.62 -14.26
N ARG A 29 1.97 18.64 -15.30
CA ARG A 29 1.82 17.50 -16.20
C ARG A 29 3.15 17.19 -16.90
N VAL A 30 3.78 16.08 -16.54
CA VAL A 30 4.98 15.56 -17.18
C VAL A 30 4.59 14.51 -18.20
N SER A 31 5.03 14.69 -19.46
CA SER A 31 4.89 13.67 -20.49
C SER A 31 6.22 12.94 -20.69
N PHE A 32 6.16 11.61 -20.82
CA PHE A 32 7.30 10.76 -21.11
C PHE A 32 7.12 10.02 -22.43
N GLU A 33 8.17 10.09 -23.26
CA GLU A 33 8.28 9.42 -24.55
C GLU A 33 9.37 8.34 -24.43
N VAL A 34 9.01 7.16 -23.94
CA VAL A 34 9.96 6.07 -23.74
C VAL A 34 10.00 5.17 -24.97
N ALA A 35 11.06 5.29 -25.78
CA ALA A 35 11.28 4.52 -27.01
C ALA A 35 10.14 4.65 -28.07
N THR A 36 9.30 5.67 -27.99
CA THR A 36 8.14 5.87 -28.89
C THR A 36 8.55 6.42 -30.24
N GLU A 37 9.42 7.42 -30.29
CA GLU A 37 9.97 7.95 -31.55
C GLU A 37 11.14 7.12 -32.08
N LYS A 38 12.06 6.77 -31.19
CA LYS A 38 13.25 5.96 -31.48
C LYS A 38 13.52 5.02 -30.32
N THR A 39 13.84 3.78 -30.64
CA THR A 39 14.05 2.69 -29.68
C THR A 39 15.17 2.94 -28.65
N ASN A 40 16.07 3.86 -28.93
CA ASN A 40 17.21 4.22 -28.07
C ASN A 40 17.08 5.61 -27.43
N ARG A 41 15.87 6.20 -27.43
CA ARG A 41 15.66 7.54 -26.90
C ARG A 41 14.54 7.58 -25.88
N VAL A 42 14.78 8.30 -24.79
CA VAL A 42 13.75 8.74 -23.83
C VAL A 42 13.66 10.25 -23.91
N GLY A 43 12.47 10.77 -24.18
CA GLY A 43 12.13 12.19 -24.10
C GLY A 43 11.20 12.44 -22.93
N PHE A 44 11.24 13.63 -22.37
CA PHE A 44 10.24 14.10 -21.41
C PHE A 44 10.02 15.60 -21.59
N SER A 45 8.82 16.06 -21.28
CA SER A 45 8.45 17.47 -21.41
C SER A 45 7.51 17.91 -20.30
N VAL A 46 7.56 19.18 -19.99
CA VAL A 46 6.64 19.88 -19.07
C VAL A 46 6.10 21.13 -19.75
N PRO A 47 4.93 21.66 -19.35
CA PRO A 47 4.45 22.95 -19.82
C PRO A 47 5.38 24.10 -19.38
N GLY A 48 5.44 25.16 -20.19
CA GLY A 48 6.21 26.36 -19.88
C GLY A 48 7.56 26.42 -20.58
N ASP A 49 8.41 27.32 -20.10
CA ASP A 49 9.71 27.67 -20.69
C ASP A 49 10.92 27.29 -19.81
N ALA A 50 10.66 26.57 -18.71
CA ALA A 50 11.68 26.08 -17.79
C ALA A 50 11.51 24.57 -17.54
N LEU A 51 12.63 23.84 -17.47
CA LEU A 51 12.68 22.43 -17.17
C LEU A 51 13.81 22.18 -16.18
N GLU A 52 13.43 21.67 -14.98
CA GLU A 52 14.38 21.19 -13.98
C GLU A 52 14.28 19.67 -13.87
N TYR A 53 15.40 18.99 -13.88
CA TYR A 53 15.46 17.54 -13.65
C TYR A 53 16.78 17.14 -13.00
N PHE A 54 16.76 16.01 -12.31
CA PHE A 54 17.94 15.44 -11.68
C PHE A 54 18.32 14.14 -12.40
N VAL A 55 19.58 14.03 -12.77
CA VAL A 55 20.19 12.75 -13.17
C VAL A 55 20.85 12.17 -11.91
N ILE A 56 20.33 11.04 -11.48
CA ILE A 56 20.74 10.39 -10.24
C ILE A 56 21.60 9.18 -10.62
N TYR A 57 22.91 9.35 -10.51
CA TYR A 57 23.85 8.28 -10.77
C TYR A 57 23.86 7.28 -9.62
N GLY A 58 23.98 6.01 -9.96
CA GLY A 58 24.27 4.89 -9.06
C GLY A 58 24.62 3.69 -9.92
N PRO A 59 25.74 2.99 -9.70
CA PRO A 59 26.12 1.85 -10.54
C PRO A 59 25.07 0.74 -10.50
N THR A 60 24.34 0.62 -9.38
CA THR A 60 23.25 -0.35 -9.22
C THR A 60 21.90 0.34 -9.04
N PRO A 61 20.79 -0.33 -9.39
CA PRO A 61 19.44 0.18 -9.14
C PRO A 61 19.17 0.50 -7.66
N LYS A 62 19.72 -0.26 -6.72
CA LYS A 62 19.62 0.01 -5.27
C LYS A 62 20.28 1.32 -4.89
N GLU A 63 21.46 1.61 -5.42
CA GLU A 63 22.15 2.88 -5.17
C GLU A 63 21.43 4.07 -5.78
N ILE A 64 20.78 3.88 -6.96
CA ILE A 64 19.91 4.90 -7.54
C ILE A 64 18.75 5.21 -6.58
N LEU A 65 18.04 4.19 -6.09
CA LEU A 65 16.94 4.38 -5.14
C LEU A 65 17.42 4.99 -3.83
N ASN A 66 18.58 4.59 -3.35
CA ASN A 66 19.17 5.16 -2.14
C ASN A 66 19.41 6.68 -2.30
N ARG A 67 20.02 7.11 -3.39
CA ARG A 67 20.28 8.53 -3.67
C ARG A 67 19.01 9.29 -3.99
N TYR A 68 18.10 8.69 -4.76
CA TYR A 68 16.81 9.28 -5.06
C TYR A 68 15.98 9.56 -3.80
N THR A 69 15.86 8.58 -2.91
CA THR A 69 15.10 8.76 -1.66
C THR A 69 15.84 9.61 -0.62
N ALA A 70 17.17 9.70 -0.68
CA ALA A 70 17.91 10.70 0.10
C ALA A 70 17.58 12.13 -0.34
N LEU A 71 17.34 12.35 -1.64
CA LEU A 71 16.95 13.65 -2.20
C LEU A 71 15.48 13.98 -1.91
N THR A 72 14.58 13.01 -2.10
CA THR A 72 13.12 13.24 -2.10
C THR A 72 12.43 12.85 -0.78
N GLY A 73 13.13 12.18 0.11
CA GLY A 73 12.67 11.72 1.41
C GLY A 73 12.63 10.19 1.51
N ARG A 74 13.16 9.67 2.62
CA ARG A 74 13.08 8.25 2.97
C ARG A 74 11.66 7.88 3.38
N PRO A 75 11.18 6.66 3.12
CA PRO A 75 9.98 6.15 3.75
C PRO A 75 10.12 6.20 5.28
N ALA A 76 9.14 6.74 6.00
CA ALA A 76 9.14 6.65 7.45
C ALA A 76 9.08 5.17 7.88
N LEU A 77 9.67 4.85 9.02
CA LEU A 77 9.59 3.50 9.60
C LEU A 77 8.18 3.31 10.21
N PRO A 78 7.33 2.46 9.64
CA PRO A 78 6.04 2.20 10.24
C PRO A 78 6.20 1.29 11.47
N PRO A 79 5.33 1.38 12.48
CA PRO A 79 5.39 0.48 13.63
C PRO A 79 5.17 -0.98 13.21
N LYS A 80 5.84 -1.91 13.90
CA LYS A 80 5.88 -3.33 13.55
C LYS A 80 4.49 -3.97 13.40
N TRP A 81 3.53 -3.57 14.24
CA TRP A 81 2.17 -4.09 14.19
C TRP A 81 1.46 -3.82 12.85
N SER A 82 1.90 -2.80 12.09
CA SER A 82 1.30 -2.50 10.79
C SER A 82 1.51 -3.61 9.73
N LEU A 83 2.54 -4.44 9.92
CA LEU A 83 2.83 -5.59 9.06
C LEU A 83 1.89 -6.79 9.31
N ASP A 84 1.13 -6.80 10.39
CA ASP A 84 0.13 -7.83 10.67
C ASP A 84 -1.00 -7.84 9.63
N LEU A 85 -1.84 -8.87 9.65
CA LEU A 85 -3.03 -8.92 8.80
C LEU A 85 -4.06 -7.88 9.23
N TRP A 86 -4.60 -7.14 8.26
CA TRP A 86 -5.69 -6.19 8.42
C TRP A 86 -6.99 -6.79 7.87
N LEU A 87 -8.06 -6.69 8.64
CA LEU A 87 -9.42 -6.98 8.20
C LEU A 87 -10.22 -5.69 8.15
N SER A 88 -10.92 -5.46 7.04
CA SER A 88 -11.78 -4.30 6.83
C SER A 88 -13.25 -4.69 6.88
N THR A 89 -14.10 -3.72 7.25
CA THR A 89 -15.55 -3.78 7.00
C THR A 89 -15.89 -3.83 5.51
N SER A 90 -14.91 -3.64 4.63
CA SER A 90 -15.12 -3.40 3.21
C SER A 90 -16.00 -2.15 2.96
N PHE A 91 -16.21 -1.78 1.72
CA PHE A 91 -17.17 -0.73 1.38
C PHE A 91 -18.59 -1.33 1.38
N THR A 92 -19.09 -1.59 2.58
CA THR A 92 -20.44 -2.12 2.84
C THR A 92 -21.18 -1.23 3.82
N THR A 93 -22.51 -1.30 3.85
CA THR A 93 -23.37 -0.35 4.58
C THR A 93 -24.02 -0.95 5.81
N ASN A 94 -23.88 -2.24 6.04
CA ASN A 94 -24.67 -2.99 7.03
C ASN A 94 -23.79 -3.65 8.10
N TYR A 95 -22.97 -2.85 8.77
CA TYR A 95 -22.20 -3.35 9.91
C TYR A 95 -22.36 -2.45 11.13
N ASP A 96 -22.32 -3.07 12.28
CA ASP A 96 -22.33 -2.50 13.62
C ASP A 96 -21.25 -3.17 14.46
N GLU A 97 -21.15 -2.82 15.74
CA GLU A 97 -20.16 -3.44 16.64
C GLU A 97 -20.36 -4.96 16.75
N ALA A 98 -21.61 -5.45 16.75
CA ALA A 98 -21.88 -6.89 16.85
C ALA A 98 -21.39 -7.63 15.59
N THR A 99 -21.62 -7.07 14.41
CA THR A 99 -21.13 -7.61 13.13
C THR A 99 -19.60 -7.65 13.11
N VAL A 100 -18.95 -6.55 13.51
CA VAL A 100 -17.48 -6.46 13.60
C VAL A 100 -16.93 -7.52 14.56
N ASN A 101 -17.51 -7.65 15.76
CA ASN A 101 -17.09 -8.66 16.72
C ASN A 101 -17.28 -10.08 16.18
N SER A 102 -18.35 -10.36 15.44
CA SER A 102 -18.56 -11.68 14.81
C SER A 102 -17.44 -12.04 13.83
N PHE A 103 -16.89 -11.07 13.08
CA PHE A 103 -15.75 -11.30 12.21
C PHE A 103 -14.47 -11.56 13.00
N ILE A 104 -14.22 -10.79 14.04
CA ILE A 104 -13.03 -10.95 14.88
C ILE A 104 -13.08 -12.28 15.64
N ASP A 105 -14.24 -12.66 16.17
CA ASP A 105 -14.47 -13.96 16.82
C ASP A 105 -14.27 -15.11 15.82
N GLY A 106 -14.83 -14.97 14.63
CA GLY A 106 -14.66 -15.95 13.56
C GLY A 106 -13.22 -16.15 13.12
N MET A 107 -12.38 -15.09 13.11
CA MET A 107 -10.94 -15.20 12.89
C MET A 107 -10.27 -15.97 14.05
N ALA A 108 -10.60 -15.62 15.30
CA ALA A 108 -10.03 -16.25 16.48
C ALA A 108 -10.42 -17.74 16.58
N GLU A 109 -11.68 -18.10 16.35
CA GLU A 109 -12.18 -19.48 16.33
C GLU A 109 -11.45 -20.35 15.29
N ARG A 110 -11.04 -19.76 14.18
CA ARG A 110 -10.29 -20.42 13.11
C ARG A 110 -8.78 -20.29 13.27
N GLU A 111 -8.33 -19.71 14.40
CA GLU A 111 -6.91 -19.49 14.70
C GLU A 111 -6.18 -18.72 13.60
N ILE A 112 -6.85 -17.77 12.95
CA ILE A 112 -6.28 -16.88 11.95
C ILE A 112 -5.72 -15.65 12.67
N PRO A 113 -4.40 -15.41 12.61
CA PRO A 113 -3.81 -14.22 13.22
C PRO A 113 -4.34 -12.94 12.58
N LEU A 114 -4.86 -12.04 13.41
CA LEU A 114 -5.37 -10.73 13.01
C LEU A 114 -4.74 -9.66 13.91
N GLY A 115 -4.23 -8.58 13.33
CA GLY A 115 -3.59 -7.50 14.10
C GLY A 115 -4.31 -6.17 14.02
N VAL A 116 -5.03 -5.89 12.93
CA VAL A 116 -5.69 -4.60 12.72
C VAL A 116 -7.11 -4.78 12.21
N PHE A 117 -8.04 -4.04 12.79
CA PHE A 117 -9.39 -3.92 12.27
C PHE A 117 -9.58 -2.53 11.64
N HIS A 118 -10.05 -2.49 10.41
CA HIS A 118 -10.24 -1.27 9.62
C HIS A 118 -11.73 -1.02 9.38
N TYR A 119 -12.24 0.08 9.92
CA TYR A 119 -13.56 0.60 9.62
C TYR A 119 -13.50 1.47 8.37
N ASP A 120 -14.18 1.07 7.31
CA ASP A 120 -14.32 1.88 6.10
C ASP A 120 -15.37 2.98 6.30
N CYS A 121 -15.69 3.78 5.29
CA CYS A 121 -16.36 5.08 5.44
C CYS A 121 -17.67 5.09 6.27
N PHE A 122 -18.39 3.96 6.37
CA PHE A 122 -19.64 3.87 7.14
C PHE A 122 -19.46 3.75 8.66
N TRP A 123 -18.26 4.01 9.19
CA TRP A 123 -18.14 4.35 10.62
C TRP A 123 -18.75 5.72 10.92
N MET A 124 -18.77 6.62 9.90
CA MET A 124 -19.54 7.86 9.89
C MET A 124 -20.94 7.60 9.36
N LYS A 125 -21.86 8.49 9.64
CA LYS A 125 -23.21 8.46 9.08
C LYS A 125 -23.15 8.56 7.55
N GLY A 126 -23.91 7.72 6.87
CA GLY A 126 -23.95 7.70 5.41
C GLY A 126 -24.22 9.07 4.81
N PHE A 127 -23.44 9.45 3.78
CA PHE A 127 -23.47 10.76 3.11
C PHE A 127 -23.05 11.98 3.96
N HIS A 128 -22.56 11.77 5.18
CA HIS A 128 -21.94 12.78 6.04
C HIS A 128 -20.41 12.64 6.05
N TRP A 129 -19.82 12.29 4.90
CA TRP A 129 -18.41 11.98 4.79
C TRP A 129 -17.51 13.11 5.25
N THR A 130 -16.55 12.76 6.09
CA THR A 130 -15.56 13.67 6.69
C THR A 130 -16.20 14.68 7.68
N ASP A 131 -17.25 14.25 8.39
CA ASP A 131 -17.70 14.96 9.59
C ASP A 131 -16.87 14.59 10.83
N PHE A 132 -16.05 13.54 10.76
CA PHE A 132 -15.19 13.02 11.84
C PHE A 132 -15.97 12.51 13.05
N GLU A 133 -17.25 12.22 12.90
CA GLU A 133 -18.12 11.75 13.96
C GLU A 133 -18.55 10.29 13.71
N TRP A 134 -18.44 9.46 14.74
CA TRP A 134 -19.01 8.11 14.69
C TRP A 134 -20.54 8.20 14.59
N ASP A 135 -21.12 7.38 13.73
CA ASP A 135 -22.58 7.28 13.65
C ASP A 135 -23.13 6.73 14.98
N SER A 136 -23.68 7.62 15.82
CA SER A 136 -24.15 7.28 17.16
C SER A 136 -25.37 6.35 17.15
N GLU A 137 -26.08 6.23 16.03
CA GLU A 137 -27.18 5.26 15.89
C GLU A 137 -26.63 3.83 15.74
N VAL A 138 -25.43 3.68 15.19
CA VAL A 138 -24.77 2.39 14.92
C VAL A 138 -23.69 2.08 15.96
N PHE A 139 -22.92 3.10 16.34
CA PHE A 139 -21.81 3.01 17.31
C PHE A 139 -22.03 3.96 18.49
N PRO A 140 -22.90 3.60 19.45
CA PRO A 140 -23.27 4.50 20.55
C PRO A 140 -22.14 4.72 21.57
N ASP A 141 -21.13 3.85 21.63
CA ASP A 141 -19.98 3.92 22.53
C ASP A 141 -18.68 3.63 21.77
N PRO A 142 -18.23 4.53 20.87
CA PRO A 142 -17.06 4.25 20.04
C PRO A 142 -15.78 4.15 20.87
N LYS A 143 -15.64 4.92 21.93
CA LYS A 143 -14.46 4.86 22.81
C LYS A 143 -14.35 3.49 23.48
N GLY A 144 -15.41 3.04 24.15
CA GLY A 144 -15.42 1.72 24.81
C GLY A 144 -15.28 0.57 23.80
N MET A 145 -15.85 0.71 22.58
CA MET A 145 -15.64 -0.26 21.50
C MET A 145 -14.16 -0.37 21.10
N ILE A 146 -13.47 0.74 20.92
CA ILE A 146 -12.04 0.75 20.57
C ILE A 146 -11.21 0.16 21.71
N GLU A 147 -11.49 0.52 22.97
CA GLU A 147 -10.84 -0.06 24.15
C GLU A 147 -11.01 -1.58 24.19
N ARG A 148 -12.23 -2.11 23.94
CA ARG A 148 -12.49 -3.56 23.85
C ARG A 148 -11.69 -4.25 22.72
N LEU A 149 -11.46 -3.58 21.60
CA LEU A 149 -10.60 -4.09 20.52
C LEU A 149 -9.12 -4.10 20.93
N HIS A 150 -8.67 -3.04 21.60
CA HIS A 150 -7.31 -2.98 22.14
C HIS A 150 -7.05 -4.07 23.18
N ASP A 151 -8.03 -4.36 24.07
CA ASP A 151 -7.93 -5.45 25.05
C ASP A 151 -7.79 -6.83 24.39
N ARG A 152 -8.26 -6.96 23.15
CA ARG A 152 -8.09 -8.17 22.31
C ARG A 152 -6.77 -8.17 21.53
N GLY A 153 -5.91 -7.15 21.72
CA GLY A 153 -4.63 -7.01 21.04
C GLY A 153 -4.72 -6.45 19.63
N LEU A 154 -5.87 -5.94 19.21
CA LEU A 154 -6.08 -5.36 17.89
C LEU A 154 -5.76 -3.87 17.85
N ARG A 155 -5.33 -3.39 16.70
CA ARG A 155 -5.25 -1.97 16.38
C ARG A 155 -6.44 -1.55 15.52
N VAL A 156 -6.80 -0.27 15.58
CA VAL A 156 -7.97 0.27 14.89
C VAL A 156 -7.55 1.30 13.85
N CYS A 157 -8.02 1.08 12.61
CA CYS A 157 -7.89 2.03 11.52
C CYS A 157 -9.28 2.55 11.12
N VAL A 158 -9.40 3.84 10.79
CA VAL A 158 -10.61 4.41 10.22
C VAL A 158 -10.33 5.09 8.89
N TRP A 159 -11.31 5.04 7.99
CA TRP A 159 -11.28 5.70 6.69
C TRP A 159 -11.61 7.19 6.84
N ILE A 160 -10.90 8.01 6.09
CA ILE A 160 -11.24 9.40 5.81
C ILE A 160 -10.91 9.76 4.37
N ASN A 161 -11.41 10.88 3.90
CA ASN A 161 -10.90 11.59 2.74
C ASN A 161 -10.78 13.10 3.02
N SER A 162 -10.23 13.85 2.08
CA SER A 162 -10.09 15.30 2.19
C SER A 162 -11.25 16.08 1.59
N TYR A 163 -12.30 15.38 1.14
CA TYR A 163 -13.52 15.97 0.60
C TYR A 163 -14.63 15.88 1.63
N ILE A 164 -15.30 17.00 1.89
CA ILE A 164 -16.31 17.12 2.93
C ILE A 164 -17.70 17.13 2.28
N ALA A 165 -18.55 16.20 2.69
CA ALA A 165 -19.94 16.15 2.21
C ALA A 165 -20.75 17.36 2.68
N GLN A 166 -21.67 17.86 1.85
CA GLN A 166 -22.54 18.97 2.23
C GLN A 166 -23.41 18.67 3.47
N ALA A 167 -23.76 17.40 3.68
CA ALA A 167 -24.55 16.99 4.84
C ALA A 167 -23.72 16.90 6.13
N ALA A 168 -22.38 16.89 6.05
CA ALA A 168 -21.50 16.85 7.20
C ALA A 168 -21.56 18.16 8.01
N SER A 169 -21.56 18.07 9.33
CA SER A 169 -21.53 19.24 10.24
C SER A 169 -20.32 20.15 9.96
N THR A 170 -19.21 19.56 9.55
CA THR A 170 -17.94 20.21 9.20
C THR A 170 -17.99 21.01 7.91
N PHE A 171 -18.96 20.79 7.02
CA PHE A 171 -19.04 21.51 5.74
C PHE A 171 -19.30 23.03 5.96
N ASP A 172 -20.33 23.36 6.73
CA ASP A 172 -20.68 24.75 7.02
C ASP A 172 -19.60 25.45 7.84
N GLU A 173 -18.97 24.72 8.77
CA GLU A 173 -17.82 25.21 9.54
C GLU A 173 -16.67 25.61 8.61
N ALA A 174 -16.24 24.67 7.76
CA ALA A 174 -15.14 24.87 6.84
C ALA A 174 -15.45 25.94 5.75
N ALA A 175 -16.69 25.96 5.26
CA ALA A 175 -17.14 26.94 4.27
C ALA A 175 -17.08 28.38 4.81
N ARG A 176 -17.58 28.59 6.03
CA ARG A 176 -17.57 29.93 6.71
C ARG A 176 -16.16 30.35 7.07
N ALA A 177 -15.31 29.44 7.49
CA ALA A 177 -13.92 29.71 7.85
C ALA A 177 -12.99 29.90 6.64
N GLY A 178 -13.46 29.60 5.41
CA GLY A 178 -12.64 29.73 4.21
C GLY A 178 -11.61 28.60 4.06
N TYR A 179 -11.94 27.39 4.55
CA TYR A 179 -11.06 26.23 4.53
C TYR A 179 -11.22 25.37 3.28
N LEU A 180 -12.27 25.61 2.48
CA LEU A 180 -12.56 24.87 1.27
C LEU A 180 -12.04 25.60 0.04
N LEU A 181 -11.61 24.83 -0.97
CA LEU A 181 -11.22 25.37 -2.27
C LEU A 181 -12.35 26.16 -2.91
N ARG A 182 -12.01 27.29 -3.51
CA ARG A 182 -12.94 28.20 -4.15
C ARG A 182 -12.58 28.41 -5.62
N ARG A 183 -13.59 28.68 -6.42
CA ARG A 183 -13.43 29.21 -7.76
C ARG A 183 -12.88 30.64 -7.72
N PRO A 184 -12.28 31.17 -8.81
CA PRO A 184 -11.82 32.56 -8.85
C PRO A 184 -12.90 33.62 -8.59
N ASN A 185 -14.19 33.28 -8.79
CA ASN A 185 -15.33 34.13 -8.48
C ASN A 185 -15.75 34.13 -6.99
N GLY A 186 -15.07 33.30 -6.17
CA GLY A 186 -15.31 33.17 -4.73
C GLY A 186 -16.29 32.08 -4.31
N ASP A 187 -16.97 31.41 -5.25
CA ASP A 187 -17.84 30.29 -4.94
C ASP A 187 -17.03 29.08 -4.48
N ILE A 188 -17.58 28.28 -3.57
CA ILE A 188 -16.97 27.01 -3.18
C ILE A 188 -16.96 26.10 -4.39
N TRP A 189 -15.80 25.52 -4.70
CA TRP A 189 -15.69 24.49 -5.72
C TRP A 189 -16.24 23.17 -5.16
N GLN A 190 -17.17 22.54 -5.91
CA GLN A 190 -17.84 21.32 -5.48
C GLN A 190 -17.48 20.17 -6.39
N TRP A 191 -17.16 19.03 -5.81
CA TRP A 191 -16.73 17.82 -6.49
C TRP A 191 -17.89 16.83 -6.67
N ASP A 192 -18.10 16.34 -7.88
CA ASP A 192 -19.27 15.52 -8.24
C ASP A 192 -18.91 14.13 -8.79
N LEU A 193 -17.64 13.74 -8.77
CA LEU A 193 -17.18 12.51 -9.42
C LEU A 193 -17.42 11.24 -8.58
N TRP A 194 -17.76 11.38 -7.30
CA TRP A 194 -18.12 10.27 -6.39
C TRP A 194 -19.43 10.57 -5.66
N GLN A 195 -19.42 11.51 -4.75
CA GLN A 195 -20.63 12.00 -4.08
C GLN A 195 -20.84 13.46 -4.49
N PRO A 196 -22.04 13.87 -4.90
CA PRO A 196 -22.27 15.20 -5.42
C PRO A 196 -22.12 16.27 -4.33
N GLY A 197 -21.55 17.40 -4.71
CA GLY A 197 -21.50 18.60 -3.89
C GLY A 197 -20.45 18.61 -2.79
N MET A 198 -19.46 17.71 -2.81
CA MET A 198 -18.40 17.70 -1.80
C MET A 198 -17.44 18.89 -1.94
N GLY A 199 -17.11 19.56 -0.83
CA GLY A 199 -16.05 20.56 -0.77
C GLY A 199 -14.68 19.93 -0.52
N ILE A 200 -13.63 20.49 -1.10
CA ILE A 200 -12.25 20.02 -0.94
C ILE A 200 -11.50 20.94 0.02
N VAL A 201 -10.80 20.36 1.00
CA VAL A 201 -10.00 21.13 1.96
C VAL A 201 -8.78 21.74 1.27
N ASP A 202 -8.54 23.04 1.49
CA ASP A 202 -7.35 23.73 1.01
C ASP A 202 -6.20 23.63 2.02
N PHE A 203 -5.32 22.65 1.85
CA PHE A 203 -4.16 22.46 2.72
C PHE A 203 -3.03 23.49 2.51
N THR A 204 -3.15 24.42 1.56
CA THR A 204 -2.24 25.56 1.46
C THR A 204 -2.61 26.67 2.47
N ASN A 205 -3.84 26.62 2.99
CA ASN A 205 -4.27 27.46 4.10
C ASN A 205 -3.82 26.84 5.43
N PRO A 206 -2.89 27.48 6.16
CA PRO A 206 -2.40 26.94 7.43
C PRO A 206 -3.50 26.71 8.48
N ALA A 207 -4.52 27.57 8.50
CA ALA A 207 -5.64 27.42 9.42
C ALA A 207 -6.53 26.21 9.06
N ALA A 208 -6.77 25.97 7.76
CA ALA A 208 -7.50 24.79 7.30
C ALA A 208 -6.72 23.50 7.62
N ARG A 209 -5.40 23.51 7.40
CA ARG A 209 -4.53 22.38 7.74
C ARG A 209 -4.57 22.08 9.24
N GLN A 210 -4.41 23.09 10.10
CA GLN A 210 -4.47 22.92 11.55
C GLN A 210 -5.85 22.41 11.99
N TRP A 211 -6.92 22.97 11.48
CA TRP A 211 -8.29 22.53 11.77
C TRP A 211 -8.49 21.04 11.41
N PHE A 212 -8.01 20.60 10.24
CA PHE A 212 -8.11 19.20 9.83
C PHE A 212 -7.26 18.29 10.73
N GLN A 213 -6.05 18.74 11.09
CA GLN A 213 -5.17 18.02 12.02
C GLN A 213 -5.78 17.87 13.42
N GLU A 214 -6.51 18.87 13.90
CA GLU A 214 -7.23 18.80 15.19
C GLU A 214 -8.37 17.76 15.14
N LYS A 215 -9.10 17.66 14.03
CA LYS A 215 -10.12 16.62 13.83
C LYS A 215 -9.50 15.22 13.82
N ILE A 216 -8.40 15.05 13.11
CA ILE A 216 -7.63 13.78 13.13
C ILE A 216 -7.12 13.49 14.54
N GLY A 217 -6.54 14.48 15.22
CA GLY A 217 -6.05 14.34 16.59
C GLY A 217 -7.13 13.85 17.54
N ALA A 218 -8.36 14.35 17.42
CA ALA A 218 -9.48 13.90 18.24
C ALA A 218 -9.82 12.40 18.02
N LEU A 219 -9.70 11.89 16.80
CA LEU A 219 -9.85 10.45 16.52
C LEU A 219 -8.74 9.63 17.17
N ILE A 220 -7.50 10.12 17.10
CA ILE A 220 -6.34 9.46 17.72
C ILE A 220 -6.47 9.47 19.26
N ASP A 221 -6.94 10.57 19.86
CA ASP A 221 -7.18 10.70 21.30
C ASP A 221 -8.32 9.76 21.76
N LEU A 222 -9.29 9.47 20.88
CA LEU A 222 -10.34 8.48 21.12
C LEU A 222 -9.82 7.03 21.18
N GLY A 223 -8.64 6.78 20.55
CA GLY A 223 -7.99 5.47 20.53
C GLY A 223 -7.67 4.93 19.13
N VAL A 224 -8.06 5.62 18.06
CA VAL A 224 -7.73 5.19 16.68
C VAL A 224 -6.21 5.14 16.49
N ASP A 225 -5.68 4.07 15.90
CA ASP A 225 -4.24 3.83 15.75
C ASP A 225 -3.70 4.23 14.39
N ALA A 226 -4.52 4.13 13.34
CA ALA A 226 -4.14 4.42 11.96
C ALA A 226 -5.28 5.07 11.18
N ILE A 227 -4.95 5.76 10.11
CA ILE A 227 -5.91 6.44 9.23
C ILE A 227 -5.73 5.94 7.80
N LYS A 228 -6.83 5.47 7.15
CA LYS A 228 -6.86 5.31 5.69
C LYS A 228 -7.17 6.66 5.07
N THR A 229 -6.18 7.25 4.38
CA THR A 229 -6.35 8.47 3.60
C THR A 229 -6.75 8.13 2.17
N ASP A 230 -8.05 8.09 1.94
CA ASP A 230 -8.61 7.80 0.64
C ASP A 230 -8.70 9.05 -0.24
N PHE A 231 -8.83 8.88 -1.56
CA PHE A 231 -8.84 9.97 -2.54
C PHE A 231 -7.56 10.85 -2.49
N GLY A 232 -7.70 12.17 -2.74
CA GLY A 232 -6.58 13.11 -2.81
C GLY A 232 -6.00 13.25 -4.22
N GLU A 233 -6.57 12.58 -5.20
CA GLU A 233 -6.37 12.78 -6.64
C GLU A 233 -7.58 13.48 -7.29
N ARG A 234 -7.51 13.78 -8.57
CA ARG A 234 -8.55 14.51 -9.34
C ARG A 234 -8.84 15.91 -8.78
N ILE A 235 -7.82 16.56 -8.29
CA ILE A 235 -7.93 17.92 -7.76
C ILE A 235 -8.18 18.90 -8.91
N PRO A 236 -9.15 19.83 -8.76
CA PRO A 236 -9.53 20.74 -9.83
C PRO A 236 -8.44 21.76 -10.16
N THR A 237 -8.43 22.21 -11.42
CA THR A 237 -7.51 23.25 -11.89
C THR A 237 -8.21 24.61 -12.14
N ASP A 238 -9.53 24.68 -11.96
CA ASP A 238 -10.35 25.88 -12.07
C ASP A 238 -10.65 26.52 -10.69
N VAL A 239 -9.64 26.54 -9.83
CA VAL A 239 -9.72 27.03 -8.43
C VAL A 239 -8.66 28.08 -8.14
N ALA A 240 -8.84 28.80 -7.06
CA ALA A 240 -7.86 29.70 -6.45
C ALA A 240 -7.40 29.10 -5.11
N TRP A 241 -6.10 28.89 -4.96
CA TRP A 241 -5.48 28.41 -3.73
C TRP A 241 -5.23 29.57 -2.79
N PHE A 242 -5.30 29.32 -1.48
CA PHE A 242 -5.10 30.35 -0.44
C PHE A 242 -3.73 31.04 -0.55
N ASP A 243 -2.69 30.28 -0.84
CA ASP A 243 -1.31 30.77 -0.96
C ASP A 243 -0.97 31.33 -2.36
N GLY A 244 -1.93 31.31 -3.30
CA GLY A 244 -1.72 31.75 -4.68
C GLY A 244 -0.99 30.72 -5.57
N SER A 245 -0.83 29.48 -5.13
CA SER A 245 -0.25 28.41 -5.91
C SER A 245 -0.95 28.20 -7.24
N ASP A 246 -0.18 27.78 -8.27
CA ASP A 246 -0.72 27.45 -9.58
C ASP A 246 -1.60 26.18 -9.51
N PRO A 247 -2.87 26.26 -9.92
CA PRO A 247 -3.79 25.12 -9.83
C PRO A 247 -3.36 23.89 -10.63
N ALA A 248 -2.70 24.06 -11.79
CA ALA A 248 -2.19 22.94 -12.58
C ALA A 248 -1.10 22.18 -11.83
N ARG A 249 -0.24 22.90 -11.11
CA ARG A 249 0.82 22.32 -10.27
C ARG A 249 0.26 21.62 -9.04
N MET A 250 -0.77 22.20 -8.44
CA MET A 250 -1.41 21.66 -7.26
C MET A 250 -2.22 20.39 -7.53
N HIS A 251 -2.65 20.16 -8.77
CA HIS A 251 -3.43 18.98 -9.16
C HIS A 251 -2.81 17.66 -8.68
N ASN A 252 -1.51 17.49 -8.82
CA ASN A 252 -0.78 16.29 -8.36
C ASN A 252 -0.14 16.47 -6.97
N TYR A 253 0.35 17.66 -6.65
CA TYR A 253 1.07 17.94 -5.40
C TYR A 253 0.16 17.90 -4.17
N TYR A 254 -1.12 18.14 -4.32
CA TYR A 254 -2.11 18.04 -3.24
C TYR A 254 -2.03 16.74 -2.44
N SER A 255 -1.77 15.63 -3.12
CA SER A 255 -1.63 14.32 -2.47
C SER A 255 -0.56 14.29 -1.38
N VAL A 256 0.53 15.03 -1.56
CA VAL A 256 1.59 15.16 -0.55
C VAL A 256 1.11 15.98 0.64
N LEU A 257 0.47 17.13 0.39
CA LEU A 257 -0.01 18.02 1.45
C LEU A 257 -1.06 17.34 2.33
N TYR A 258 -1.99 16.62 1.71
CA TYR A 258 -3.04 15.88 2.40
C TYR A 258 -2.45 14.77 3.29
N ASN A 259 -1.64 13.86 2.71
CA ASN A 259 -1.05 12.77 3.47
C ASN A 259 -0.09 13.27 4.55
N GLN A 260 0.68 14.33 4.28
CA GLN A 260 1.53 14.98 5.26
C GLN A 260 0.74 15.51 6.46
N ALA A 261 -0.36 16.22 6.19
CA ALA A 261 -1.19 16.80 7.27
C ALA A 261 -1.71 15.71 8.22
N VAL A 262 -2.18 14.58 7.66
CA VAL A 262 -2.69 13.47 8.48
C VAL A 262 -1.56 12.73 9.21
N PHE A 263 -0.45 12.46 8.51
CA PHE A 263 0.70 11.77 9.11
C PHE A 263 1.27 12.54 10.31
N GLU A 264 1.49 13.83 10.15
CA GLU A 264 2.00 14.70 11.21
C GLU A 264 1.02 14.78 12.40
N ALA A 265 -0.30 14.82 12.16
CA ALA A 265 -1.29 14.81 13.24
C ALA A 265 -1.23 13.53 14.08
N ILE A 266 -0.95 12.39 13.45
CA ILE A 266 -0.76 11.12 14.18
C ILE A 266 0.56 11.16 14.97
N GLU A 267 1.67 11.58 14.34
CA GLU A 267 2.97 11.68 15.05
C GLU A 267 2.94 12.65 16.24
N GLU A 268 2.24 13.77 16.11
CA GLU A 268 2.08 14.72 17.20
C GLU A 268 1.42 14.07 18.44
N ARG A 269 0.44 13.18 18.23
CA ARG A 269 -0.31 12.52 19.31
C ARG A 269 0.33 11.24 19.82
N ARG A 270 0.94 10.46 18.93
CA ARG A 270 1.47 9.11 19.24
C ARG A 270 2.98 9.07 19.39
N GLY A 271 3.68 10.10 18.94
CA GLY A 271 5.15 10.18 18.90
C GLY A 271 5.73 9.73 17.55
N THR A 272 6.97 10.15 17.33
CA THR A 272 7.74 9.84 16.11
C THR A 272 7.86 8.33 15.88
N GLY A 273 7.64 7.90 14.64
CA GLY A 273 7.69 6.49 14.27
C GLY A 273 6.46 5.67 14.66
N GLN A 274 5.38 6.33 15.11
CA GLN A 274 4.12 5.66 15.44
C GLN A 274 2.99 5.94 14.43
N ALA A 275 3.22 6.80 13.44
CA ALA A 275 2.22 7.10 12.43
C ALA A 275 2.15 6.03 11.35
N VAL A 276 0.92 5.66 11.00
CA VAL A 276 0.61 4.79 9.86
C VAL A 276 -0.57 5.38 9.11
N LEU A 277 -0.37 5.62 7.83
CA LEU A 277 -1.44 5.85 6.87
C LEU A 277 -1.74 4.57 6.08
N PHE A 278 -2.90 4.56 5.44
CA PHE A 278 -3.19 3.65 4.35
C PHE A 278 -3.65 4.51 3.17
N ALA A 279 -2.66 5.02 2.39
CA ALA A 279 -2.83 6.13 1.47
C ALA A 279 -3.08 5.68 0.03
N ARG A 280 -4.05 6.33 -0.66
CA ARG A 280 -4.35 6.06 -2.06
C ARG A 280 -3.52 6.91 -3.02
N SER A 281 -3.58 8.21 -2.88
CA SER A 281 -2.89 9.13 -3.79
C SER A 281 -1.44 9.38 -3.38
N ALA A 282 -0.58 9.58 -4.38
CA ALA A 282 0.81 9.92 -4.13
C ALA A 282 1.49 10.56 -5.35
N THR A 283 2.51 11.35 -5.08
CA THR A 283 3.55 11.78 -6.00
C THR A 283 4.89 11.79 -5.29
N VAL A 284 5.93 12.37 -5.89
CA VAL A 284 7.27 12.51 -5.29
C VAL A 284 7.18 13.14 -3.90
N GLY A 285 7.80 12.53 -2.91
CA GLY A 285 7.71 12.95 -1.50
C GLY A 285 6.62 12.24 -0.72
N GLY A 286 5.61 11.64 -1.38
CA GLY A 286 4.56 10.87 -0.72
C GLY A 286 5.07 9.60 -0.04
N GLN A 287 6.19 9.04 -0.49
CA GLN A 287 6.83 7.87 0.12
C GLN A 287 7.24 8.11 1.59
N LYS A 288 7.37 9.35 2.02
CA LYS A 288 7.65 9.71 3.42
C LYS A 288 6.53 9.35 4.38
N TYR A 289 5.32 9.15 3.86
CA TYR A 289 4.09 8.96 4.65
C TYR A 289 3.45 7.60 4.34
N PRO A 290 4.09 6.47 4.76
CA PRO A 290 3.58 5.13 4.48
C PRO A 290 2.30 4.83 5.27
N VAL A 291 1.49 3.86 4.81
CA VAL A 291 1.68 2.88 3.74
C VAL A 291 0.84 3.28 2.52
N HIS A 292 1.09 2.66 1.37
CA HIS A 292 0.30 2.90 0.16
C HIS A 292 -0.28 1.58 -0.37
N TRP A 293 -1.49 1.64 -0.99
CA TRP A 293 -2.10 0.48 -1.65
C TRP A 293 -2.49 0.77 -3.10
N GLY A 294 -2.83 -0.28 -3.85
CA GLY A 294 -3.07 -0.24 -5.29
C GLY A 294 -4.33 0.50 -5.74
N GLY A 295 -5.24 0.82 -4.80
CA GLY A 295 -6.55 1.36 -5.16
C GLY A 295 -7.54 0.28 -5.59
N ASP A 296 -8.60 0.69 -6.29
CA ASP A 296 -9.79 -0.09 -6.58
C ASP A 296 -9.55 -1.01 -7.80
N CYS A 297 -9.05 -2.21 -7.57
CA CYS A 297 -8.83 -3.21 -8.61
C CYS A 297 -10.02 -4.18 -8.74
N TRP A 298 -10.20 -4.78 -9.92
CA TRP A 298 -11.24 -5.78 -10.14
C TRP A 298 -10.88 -7.13 -9.52
N SER A 299 -11.90 -7.92 -9.16
CA SER A 299 -11.75 -9.29 -8.68
C SER A 299 -11.52 -10.26 -9.85
N THR A 300 -10.38 -10.13 -10.54
CA THR A 300 -9.94 -10.99 -11.67
C THR A 300 -8.46 -11.33 -11.57
N TYR A 301 -8.03 -12.41 -12.22
CA TYR A 301 -6.60 -12.78 -12.29
C TYR A 301 -5.75 -11.74 -13.02
N GLU A 302 -6.28 -11.11 -14.05
CA GLU A 302 -5.62 -10.02 -14.78
C GLU A 302 -5.33 -8.86 -13.84
N ALA A 303 -6.35 -8.42 -13.08
CA ALA A 303 -6.20 -7.32 -12.12
C ALA A 303 -5.25 -7.68 -10.97
N MET A 304 -5.23 -8.94 -10.54
CA MET A 304 -4.26 -9.44 -9.56
C MET A 304 -2.82 -9.32 -10.08
N ALA A 305 -2.57 -9.75 -11.33
CA ALA A 305 -1.25 -9.63 -11.97
C ALA A 305 -0.82 -8.18 -12.17
N GLU A 306 -1.76 -7.33 -12.59
CA GLU A 306 -1.50 -5.88 -12.78
C GLU A 306 -1.31 -5.14 -11.46
N SER A 307 -1.95 -5.59 -10.37
CA SER A 307 -1.69 -5.07 -9.03
C SER A 307 -0.24 -5.34 -8.60
N LEU A 308 0.31 -6.51 -8.92
CA LEU A 308 1.73 -6.78 -8.71
C LEU A 308 2.62 -5.86 -9.56
N ARG A 309 2.34 -5.75 -10.86
CA ARG A 309 3.09 -4.86 -11.77
C ARG A 309 3.09 -3.42 -11.29
N GLY A 310 1.91 -2.90 -10.93
CA GLY A 310 1.76 -1.55 -10.38
C GLY A 310 2.52 -1.36 -9.06
N GLY A 311 2.48 -2.36 -8.18
CA GLY A 311 3.22 -2.35 -6.91
C GLY A 311 4.74 -2.34 -7.12
N LEU A 312 5.26 -3.17 -8.02
CA LEU A 312 6.69 -3.19 -8.35
C LEU A 312 7.14 -1.86 -8.97
N SER A 313 6.34 -1.28 -9.87
CA SER A 313 6.60 0.04 -10.46
C SER A 313 6.65 1.14 -9.40
N LEU A 314 5.71 1.12 -8.44
CA LEU A 314 5.69 2.07 -7.33
C LEU A 314 6.93 1.90 -6.42
N CYS A 315 7.29 0.67 -6.09
CA CYS A 315 8.48 0.36 -5.30
C CYS A 315 9.77 0.84 -5.98
N LEU A 316 9.87 0.71 -7.32
CA LEU A 316 10.97 1.27 -8.12
C LEU A 316 10.95 2.81 -8.18
N SER A 317 9.90 3.45 -7.68
CA SER A 317 9.78 4.90 -7.55
C SER A 317 10.01 5.39 -6.11
N GLY A 318 10.66 4.59 -5.27
CA GLY A 318 11.10 4.95 -3.92
C GLY A 318 10.10 4.69 -2.79
N PHE A 319 9.00 4.01 -3.07
CA PHE A 319 8.00 3.63 -2.06
C PHE A 319 8.42 2.30 -1.40
N GLY A 320 8.74 2.35 -0.11
CA GLY A 320 9.28 1.21 0.64
C GLY A 320 8.28 0.09 0.88
N PHE A 321 6.98 0.41 0.90
CA PHE A 321 5.90 -0.48 1.35
C PHE A 321 4.74 -0.48 0.39
N TRP A 322 4.14 -1.66 0.22
CA TRP A 322 3.04 -1.88 -0.71
C TRP A 322 1.97 -2.79 -0.12
N SER A 323 0.72 -2.44 -0.38
CA SER A 323 -0.44 -3.27 -0.12
C SER A 323 -1.39 -3.27 -1.32
N HIS A 324 -2.32 -4.20 -1.33
CA HIS A 324 -3.40 -4.27 -2.30
C HIS A 324 -4.61 -4.96 -1.65
N ASP A 325 -5.79 -4.79 -2.24
CA ASP A 325 -7.00 -5.38 -1.71
C ASP A 325 -7.05 -6.87 -2.05
N ILE A 326 -6.86 -7.72 -1.04
CA ILE A 326 -6.85 -9.18 -1.19
C ILE A 326 -8.22 -9.66 -1.66
N GLY A 327 -8.26 -10.29 -2.82
CA GLY A 327 -9.47 -10.73 -3.50
C GLY A 327 -10.02 -9.72 -4.52
N GLY A 328 -9.38 -8.55 -4.67
CA GLY A 328 -9.85 -7.44 -5.48
C GLY A 328 -10.87 -6.57 -4.75
N PHE A 329 -10.97 -5.30 -5.14
CA PHE A 329 -11.94 -4.36 -4.57
C PHE A 329 -13.29 -4.47 -5.26
N GLU A 330 -13.33 -4.31 -6.59
CA GLU A 330 -14.56 -4.33 -7.38
C GLU A 330 -15.05 -5.76 -7.66
N GLY A 331 -16.31 -6.01 -7.32
CA GLY A 331 -16.94 -7.31 -7.48
C GLY A 331 -16.64 -8.29 -6.34
N SER A 332 -17.09 -9.53 -6.50
CA SER A 332 -16.86 -10.62 -5.55
C SER A 332 -15.93 -11.65 -6.18
N PRO A 333 -14.81 -11.98 -5.56
CA PRO A 333 -13.86 -12.93 -6.14
C PRO A 333 -14.43 -14.34 -6.18
N PRO A 334 -14.23 -15.09 -7.27
CA PRO A 334 -14.41 -16.52 -7.24
C PRO A 334 -13.51 -17.19 -6.19
N PRO A 335 -13.90 -18.32 -5.59
CA PRO A 335 -13.13 -18.96 -4.51
C PRO A 335 -11.68 -19.22 -4.85
N GLY A 336 -11.37 -19.70 -6.06
CA GLY A 336 -10.00 -19.96 -6.52
C GLY A 336 -9.16 -18.68 -6.55
N LEU A 337 -9.70 -17.60 -7.11
CA LEU A 337 -9.04 -16.31 -7.16
C LEU A 337 -8.76 -15.76 -5.75
N TYR A 338 -9.77 -15.80 -4.84
CA TYR A 338 -9.59 -15.34 -3.47
C TYR A 338 -8.40 -16.03 -2.79
N LYS A 339 -8.35 -17.36 -2.84
CA LYS A 339 -7.29 -18.19 -2.25
C LYS A 339 -5.90 -17.88 -2.83
N ARG A 340 -5.81 -17.72 -4.16
CA ARG A 340 -4.56 -17.32 -4.83
C ARG A 340 -4.11 -15.92 -4.44
N TRP A 341 -5.07 -15.00 -4.31
CA TRP A 341 -4.77 -13.62 -3.88
C TRP A 341 -4.35 -13.54 -2.40
N VAL A 342 -4.91 -14.40 -1.54
CA VAL A 342 -4.46 -14.55 -0.15
C VAL A 342 -2.97 -14.88 -0.10
N ALA A 343 -2.51 -15.87 -0.86
CA ALA A 343 -1.10 -16.24 -0.91
C ALA A 343 -0.20 -15.06 -1.31
N PHE A 344 -0.56 -14.34 -2.38
CA PHE A 344 0.14 -13.14 -2.82
C PHE A 344 0.09 -12.03 -1.76
N GLY A 345 -1.09 -11.76 -1.20
CA GLY A 345 -1.29 -10.65 -0.27
C GLY A 345 -0.53 -10.84 1.06
N LEU A 346 -0.43 -12.06 1.56
CA LEU A 346 0.30 -12.36 2.80
C LEU A 346 1.83 -12.39 2.61
N LEU A 347 2.30 -12.55 1.38
CA LEU A 347 3.72 -12.42 1.00
C LEU A 347 4.06 -11.03 0.43
N SER A 348 3.25 -10.03 0.75
CA SER A 348 3.50 -8.60 0.54
C SER A 348 3.96 -7.93 1.83
N SER A 349 4.48 -6.70 1.75
CA SER A 349 4.90 -5.99 2.97
C SER A 349 3.72 -5.77 3.91
N HIS A 350 2.60 -5.23 3.40
CA HIS A 350 1.36 -5.03 4.15
C HIS A 350 0.23 -5.85 3.51
N SER A 351 -0.74 -6.29 4.32
CA SER A 351 -1.75 -7.25 3.90
C SER A 351 -3.12 -6.87 4.46
N ARG A 352 -4.09 -6.58 3.58
CA ARG A 352 -5.43 -6.17 3.96
C ARG A 352 -6.51 -6.94 3.19
N LEU A 353 -7.43 -7.54 3.93
CA LEU A 353 -8.68 -8.08 3.41
C LEU A 353 -9.68 -6.94 3.26
N HIS A 354 -9.97 -6.54 2.02
CA HIS A 354 -10.83 -5.40 1.71
C HIS A 354 -11.50 -5.56 0.34
N GLY A 355 -12.72 -5.08 0.20
CA GLY A 355 -13.49 -5.11 -1.04
C GLY A 355 -14.66 -4.14 -1.04
N SER A 356 -15.45 -4.07 -2.13
CA SER A 356 -16.58 -3.13 -2.27
C SER A 356 -17.93 -3.75 -1.99
N THR A 357 -18.18 -4.97 -2.44
CA THR A 357 -19.54 -5.55 -2.48
C THR A 357 -19.76 -6.67 -1.46
N SER A 358 -18.72 -7.13 -0.82
CA SER A 358 -18.79 -8.18 0.19
C SER A 358 -17.66 -8.05 1.21
N TYR A 359 -17.91 -8.57 2.41
CA TYR A 359 -16.84 -8.77 3.38
C TYR A 359 -15.85 -9.80 2.86
N ARG A 360 -14.55 -9.53 3.01
CA ARG A 360 -13.49 -10.44 2.57
C ARG A 360 -13.11 -11.47 3.66
N VAL A 361 -14.04 -11.81 4.54
CA VAL A 361 -13.85 -12.88 5.52
C VAL A 361 -13.88 -14.24 4.84
N PRO A 362 -12.94 -15.15 5.11
CA PRO A 362 -12.72 -16.33 4.28
C PRO A 362 -13.88 -17.34 4.34
N TRP A 363 -14.55 -17.50 5.47
CA TRP A 363 -15.68 -18.45 5.60
C TRP A 363 -16.94 -18.04 4.84
N LEU A 364 -17.02 -16.80 4.34
CA LEU A 364 -18.06 -16.39 3.40
C LEU A 364 -17.73 -16.78 1.96
N VAL A 365 -16.51 -17.21 1.71
CA VAL A 365 -16.07 -17.76 0.41
C VAL A 365 -16.32 -19.27 0.39
N ASP A 366 -15.58 -20.00 1.22
CA ASP A 366 -15.75 -21.42 1.53
C ASP A 366 -14.86 -21.82 2.73
N ASP A 367 -15.01 -23.06 3.22
CA ASP A 367 -14.23 -23.57 4.35
C ASP A 367 -12.73 -23.65 4.05
N GLU A 368 -12.34 -24.06 2.84
CA GLU A 368 -10.95 -24.13 2.40
C GLU A 368 -10.27 -22.76 2.40
N ALA A 369 -11.00 -21.70 2.08
CA ALA A 369 -10.46 -20.33 2.11
C ALA A 369 -10.02 -19.91 3.52
N SER A 370 -10.71 -20.40 4.56
CA SER A 370 -10.31 -20.17 5.96
C SER A 370 -8.99 -20.88 6.28
N GLU A 371 -8.82 -22.11 5.80
CA GLU A 371 -7.58 -22.87 5.95
C GLU A 371 -6.40 -22.20 5.22
N VAL A 372 -6.63 -21.74 4.00
CA VAL A 372 -5.63 -21.03 3.19
C VAL A 372 -5.20 -19.74 3.86
N LEU A 373 -6.17 -18.92 4.34
CA LEU A 373 -5.83 -17.68 5.03
C LEU A 373 -5.04 -17.95 6.32
N ARG A 374 -5.45 -18.95 7.12
CA ARG A 374 -4.71 -19.35 8.33
C ARG A 374 -3.28 -19.77 7.98
N HIS A 375 -3.11 -20.58 6.95
CA HIS A 375 -1.80 -21.07 6.51
C HIS A 375 -0.86 -19.93 6.17
N PHE A 376 -1.25 -19.01 5.29
CA PHE A 376 -0.40 -17.89 4.87
C PHE A 376 -0.24 -16.82 5.95
N ALA A 377 -1.26 -16.58 6.80
CA ALA A 377 -1.14 -15.66 7.92
C ALA A 377 -0.11 -16.16 8.95
N ARG A 378 -0.10 -17.45 9.24
CA ARG A 378 0.92 -18.08 10.11
C ARG A 378 2.31 -18.05 9.45
N LEU A 379 2.40 -18.29 8.14
CA LEU A 379 3.67 -18.14 7.41
C LEU A 379 4.21 -16.71 7.54
N LYS A 380 3.35 -15.70 7.33
CA LYS A 380 3.76 -14.29 7.49
C LYS A 380 4.24 -14.00 8.92
N LYS A 381 3.56 -14.53 9.93
CA LYS A 381 3.99 -14.42 11.33
C LYS A 381 5.39 -15.04 11.53
N ARG A 382 5.62 -16.23 11.00
CA ARG A 382 6.96 -16.86 11.05
C ARG A 382 8.04 -16.02 10.37
N LEU A 383 7.72 -15.38 9.25
CA LEU A 383 8.65 -14.50 8.51
C LEU A 383 8.77 -13.09 9.12
N MET A 384 8.06 -12.77 10.20
CA MET A 384 8.02 -11.42 10.78
C MET A 384 9.40 -10.87 11.17
N PRO A 385 10.35 -11.63 11.76
CA PRO A 385 11.68 -11.11 12.02
C PRO A 385 12.41 -10.68 10.75
N TYR A 386 12.30 -11.47 9.67
CA TYR A 386 12.86 -11.13 8.36
C TYR A 386 12.18 -9.90 7.75
N LEU A 387 10.85 -9.88 7.71
CA LEU A 387 10.06 -8.75 7.17
C LEU A 387 10.36 -7.45 7.92
N TRP A 388 10.51 -7.53 9.24
CA TRP A 388 10.87 -6.37 10.05
C TRP A 388 12.27 -5.84 9.69
N ALA A 389 13.25 -6.70 9.57
CA ALA A 389 14.60 -6.30 9.13
C ALA A 389 14.56 -5.61 7.75
N LYS A 390 13.75 -6.12 6.82
CA LYS A 390 13.57 -5.49 5.48
C LYS A 390 12.78 -4.18 5.54
N THR A 391 11.89 -4.04 6.50
CA THR A 391 11.17 -2.77 6.76
C THR A 391 12.12 -1.69 7.28
N VAL A 392 13.02 -2.06 8.19
CA VAL A 392 14.09 -1.16 8.67
C VAL A 392 15.04 -0.78 7.52
N GLU A 393 15.47 -1.74 6.71
CA GLU A 393 16.30 -1.49 5.52
C GLU A 393 15.63 -0.50 4.56
N ALA A 394 14.33 -0.66 4.31
CA ALA A 394 13.58 0.26 3.43
C ALA A 394 13.55 1.69 3.99
N HIS A 395 13.40 1.85 5.29
CA HIS A 395 13.50 3.14 5.96
C HIS A 395 14.90 3.76 5.83
N GLU A 396 15.94 2.99 6.08
CA GLU A 396 17.31 3.50 6.12
C GLU A 396 17.87 3.77 4.71
N THR A 397 17.51 2.95 3.73
CA THR A 397 18.14 2.97 2.40
C THR A 397 17.23 3.39 1.27
N GLY A 398 15.90 3.33 1.44
CA GLY A 398 14.92 3.50 0.37
C GLY A 398 14.77 2.30 -0.56
N VAL A 399 15.47 1.17 -0.28
CA VAL A 399 15.31 -0.08 -1.01
C VAL A 399 14.03 -0.78 -0.52
N PRO A 400 13.04 -1.04 -1.37
CA PRO A 400 11.73 -1.51 -0.91
C PRO A 400 11.75 -2.94 -0.35
N VAL A 401 10.71 -3.27 0.42
CA VAL A 401 10.50 -4.64 0.92
C VAL A 401 10.15 -5.60 -0.23
N MET A 402 9.27 -5.17 -1.14
CA MET A 402 8.97 -5.91 -2.38
C MET A 402 9.83 -5.38 -3.52
N ARG A 403 10.60 -6.25 -4.15
CA ARG A 403 11.66 -5.85 -5.10
C ARG A 403 11.41 -6.48 -6.47
N ALA A 404 11.34 -5.66 -7.52
CA ALA A 404 11.43 -6.17 -8.88
C ALA A 404 12.72 -6.97 -9.06
N MET A 405 12.67 -8.03 -9.85
CA MET A 405 13.81 -8.93 -10.04
C MET A 405 15.09 -8.19 -10.46
N MET A 406 14.95 -7.21 -11.35
CA MET A 406 16.07 -6.36 -11.81
C MET A 406 16.77 -5.57 -10.68
N LEU A 407 16.10 -5.36 -9.54
CA LEU A 407 16.69 -4.66 -8.41
C LEU A 407 17.71 -5.53 -7.66
N GLU A 408 17.47 -6.83 -7.64
CA GLU A 408 18.35 -7.82 -7.00
C GLU A 408 19.35 -8.47 -7.98
N PHE A 409 19.01 -8.56 -9.25
CA PHE A 409 19.78 -9.22 -10.30
C PHE A 409 19.97 -8.29 -11.51
N PRO A 410 20.65 -7.12 -11.32
CA PRO A 410 20.78 -6.12 -12.37
C PRO A 410 21.65 -6.56 -13.55
N ASP A 411 22.49 -7.58 -13.36
CA ASP A 411 23.40 -8.11 -14.37
C ASP A 411 22.78 -9.30 -15.15
N ASP A 412 21.59 -9.75 -14.77
CA ASP A 412 20.86 -10.82 -15.46
C ASP A 412 19.77 -10.20 -16.37
N PRO A 413 19.98 -10.18 -17.72
CA PRO A 413 19.00 -9.60 -18.63
C PRO A 413 17.61 -10.28 -18.61
N ALA A 414 17.52 -11.54 -18.16
CA ALA A 414 16.25 -12.22 -18.00
C ALA A 414 15.37 -11.55 -16.91
N CYS A 415 16.00 -10.85 -15.98
CA CYS A 415 15.31 -10.16 -14.88
C CYS A 415 14.77 -8.78 -15.24
N ASP A 416 15.15 -8.19 -16.37
CA ASP A 416 14.77 -6.83 -16.77
C ASP A 416 13.26 -6.63 -16.95
N GLY A 417 12.56 -7.63 -17.47
CA GLY A 417 11.14 -7.55 -17.82
C GLY A 417 10.20 -8.42 -16.97
N LEU A 418 10.67 -8.99 -15.86
CA LEU A 418 9.86 -9.88 -15.02
C LEU A 418 8.88 -9.09 -14.14
N ASP A 419 7.60 -9.19 -14.44
CA ASP A 419 6.52 -8.47 -13.78
C ASP A 419 5.48 -9.35 -13.07
N ARG A 420 5.70 -10.69 -13.07
CA ARG A 420 4.82 -11.68 -12.43
C ARG A 420 5.47 -12.44 -11.28
N GLN A 421 6.64 -12.01 -10.90
CA GLN A 421 7.41 -12.51 -9.77
C GLN A 421 8.22 -11.38 -9.17
N TYR A 422 8.66 -11.54 -7.94
CA TYR A 422 9.44 -10.54 -7.22
C TYR A 422 10.31 -11.18 -6.15
N MET A 423 11.25 -10.40 -5.63
CA MET A 423 11.95 -10.73 -4.40
C MET A 423 11.25 -10.05 -3.22
N LEU A 424 10.91 -10.81 -2.19
CA LEU A 424 10.51 -10.30 -0.89
C LEU A 424 11.79 -10.14 -0.06
N GLY A 425 12.26 -8.89 0.11
CA GLY A 425 13.62 -8.62 0.52
C GLY A 425 14.64 -9.11 -0.51
N GLU A 426 15.87 -9.37 -0.09
CA GLU A 426 16.94 -9.91 -0.94
C GLU A 426 16.91 -11.45 -1.06
N SER A 427 16.18 -12.12 -0.15
CA SER A 427 16.37 -13.55 0.08
C SER A 427 15.24 -14.45 -0.44
N LEU A 428 14.01 -13.96 -0.56
CA LEU A 428 12.87 -14.80 -0.89
C LEU A 428 12.30 -14.45 -2.27
N LEU A 429 12.39 -15.37 -3.22
CA LEU A 429 11.69 -15.26 -4.50
C LEU A 429 10.25 -15.75 -4.33
N VAL A 430 9.32 -14.94 -4.80
CA VAL A 430 7.87 -15.19 -4.77
C VAL A 430 7.31 -15.06 -6.18
N ALA A 431 6.64 -16.11 -6.67
CA ALA A 431 5.91 -16.07 -7.95
C ALA A 431 4.43 -16.42 -7.74
N PRO A 432 3.55 -15.42 -7.61
CA PRO A 432 2.13 -15.66 -7.41
C PRO A 432 1.50 -16.44 -8.58
N VAL A 433 0.49 -17.24 -8.28
CA VAL A 433 -0.23 -18.03 -9.28
C VAL A 433 -1.43 -17.23 -9.77
N PHE A 434 -1.45 -16.88 -11.05
CA PHE A 434 -2.49 -16.05 -11.68
C PHE A 434 -3.46 -16.86 -12.53
N THR A 435 -3.69 -18.14 -12.18
CA THR A 435 -4.61 -19.04 -12.92
C THR A 435 -5.33 -19.98 -11.96
N ASP A 436 -6.54 -20.40 -12.34
CA ASP A 436 -7.26 -21.45 -11.59
C ASP A 436 -6.55 -22.81 -11.65
N SER A 437 -5.89 -23.09 -12.78
CA SER A 437 -5.19 -24.36 -12.98
C SER A 437 -4.03 -24.60 -12.01
N GLY A 438 -3.56 -23.56 -11.35
CA GLY A 438 -2.37 -23.65 -10.48
C GLY A 438 -1.04 -23.65 -11.23
N VAL A 439 -1.07 -23.66 -12.56
CA VAL A 439 0.15 -23.62 -13.37
C VAL A 439 0.78 -22.24 -13.33
N VAL A 440 2.09 -22.20 -13.07
CA VAL A 440 2.87 -20.97 -13.02
C VAL A 440 4.21 -21.17 -13.71
N ASP A 441 4.57 -20.22 -14.55
CA ASP A 441 5.88 -20.10 -15.17
C ASP A 441 6.65 -18.99 -14.45
N PHE A 442 7.89 -19.27 -14.05
CA PHE A 442 8.74 -18.30 -13.38
C PHE A 442 10.21 -18.55 -13.70
N TYR A 443 11.03 -17.54 -13.51
CA TYR A 443 12.47 -17.59 -13.74
C TYR A 443 13.23 -17.66 -12.41
N LEU A 444 14.10 -18.65 -12.23
CA LEU A 444 15.09 -18.64 -11.16
C LEU A 444 16.41 -18.09 -11.71
N PRO A 445 16.95 -17.00 -11.16
CA PRO A 445 18.31 -16.55 -11.46
C PRO A 445 19.36 -17.60 -11.14
N GLU A 446 20.58 -17.43 -11.66
CA GLU A 446 21.69 -18.36 -11.45
C GLU A 446 21.93 -18.66 -9.96
N GLY A 447 22.28 -19.90 -9.63
CA GLY A 447 22.53 -20.38 -8.27
C GLY A 447 21.64 -21.58 -7.89
N GLU A 448 21.93 -22.19 -6.74
CA GLU A 448 21.15 -23.30 -6.20
C GLU A 448 20.11 -22.81 -5.19
N TRP A 449 18.86 -22.71 -5.60
CA TRP A 449 17.76 -22.19 -4.79
C TRP A 449 17.09 -23.29 -3.98
N THR A 450 16.68 -22.98 -2.76
CA THR A 450 15.98 -23.92 -1.88
C THR A 450 14.50 -23.57 -1.75
N SER A 451 13.62 -24.51 -2.05
CA SER A 451 12.17 -24.35 -1.82
C SER A 451 11.90 -24.22 -0.32
N LEU A 452 11.17 -23.17 0.08
CA LEU A 452 10.80 -22.96 1.48
C LEU A 452 9.77 -23.98 1.98
N TRP A 453 9.06 -24.66 1.06
CA TRP A 453 8.01 -25.61 1.41
C TRP A 453 8.54 -26.96 1.88
N ASP A 454 9.50 -27.52 1.15
CA ASP A 454 9.97 -28.90 1.30
C ASP A 454 11.49 -29.03 1.41
N GLY A 455 12.23 -27.93 1.32
CA GLY A 455 13.69 -27.92 1.42
C GLY A 455 14.42 -28.49 0.21
N ARG A 456 13.71 -28.85 -0.88
CA ARG A 456 14.36 -29.30 -2.13
C ARG A 456 15.18 -28.19 -2.75
N THR A 457 16.32 -28.54 -3.31
CA THR A 457 17.17 -27.60 -4.05
C THR A 457 16.87 -27.67 -5.55
N VAL A 458 16.97 -26.52 -6.21
CA VAL A 458 16.72 -26.38 -7.63
C VAL A 458 17.78 -25.45 -8.24
N GLU A 459 18.46 -25.94 -9.27
CA GLU A 459 19.42 -25.15 -10.03
C GLU A 459 18.70 -24.07 -10.84
N GLY A 460 19.13 -22.81 -10.69
CA GLY A 460 18.60 -21.63 -11.38
C GLY A 460 19.24 -21.41 -12.77
N GLY A 461 19.24 -20.14 -13.22
CA GLY A 461 19.66 -19.74 -14.56
C GLY A 461 18.65 -20.15 -15.64
N ARG A 462 17.40 -20.42 -15.29
CA ARG A 462 16.39 -20.97 -16.21
C ARG A 462 14.95 -20.67 -15.81
N TRP A 463 14.07 -20.80 -16.80
CA TRP A 463 12.63 -20.86 -16.58
C TRP A 463 12.19 -22.22 -16.08
N LEU A 464 11.23 -22.18 -15.14
CA LEU A 464 10.58 -23.35 -14.57
C LEU A 464 9.07 -23.26 -14.79
N ARG A 465 8.43 -24.41 -14.88
CA ARG A 465 6.97 -24.56 -14.85
C ARG A 465 6.60 -25.49 -13.71
N GLU A 466 5.78 -24.98 -12.79
CA GLU A 466 5.27 -25.76 -11.67
C GLU A 466 3.75 -25.72 -11.63
N THR A 467 3.16 -26.66 -10.91
CA THR A 467 1.72 -26.68 -10.61
C THR A 467 1.57 -26.71 -9.11
N HIS A 468 0.83 -25.72 -8.60
CA HIS A 468 0.60 -25.51 -7.18
C HIS A 468 -0.89 -25.63 -6.85
N ASP A 469 -1.20 -26.24 -5.71
CA ASP A 469 -2.52 -26.11 -5.09
C ASP A 469 -2.70 -24.72 -4.48
N VAL A 470 -3.81 -24.50 -3.77
CA VAL A 470 -4.11 -23.19 -3.15
C VAL A 470 -3.31 -22.90 -1.88
N PHE A 471 -2.59 -23.90 -1.34
CA PHE A 471 -1.74 -23.77 -0.14
C PHE A 471 -0.27 -23.48 -0.47
N SER A 472 0.08 -23.40 -1.75
CA SER A 472 1.45 -23.17 -2.17
C SER A 472 1.54 -22.28 -3.41
N LEU A 473 2.73 -21.74 -3.62
CA LEU A 473 3.19 -21.04 -4.81
C LEU A 473 4.72 -21.19 -4.87
N PRO A 474 5.40 -20.90 -5.98
CA PRO A 474 6.85 -20.85 -5.98
C PRO A 474 7.37 -19.86 -4.93
N LEU A 475 8.02 -20.39 -3.91
CA LEU A 475 8.63 -19.65 -2.81
C LEU A 475 10.00 -20.24 -2.54
N TYR A 476 11.03 -19.57 -3.00
CA TYR A 476 12.40 -20.05 -2.99
C TYR A 476 13.33 -19.14 -2.21
N VAL A 477 14.20 -19.73 -1.45
CA VAL A 477 15.27 -19.04 -0.70
C VAL A 477 16.51 -18.96 -1.57
N ARG A 478 17.05 -17.76 -1.69
CA ARG A 478 18.29 -17.47 -2.42
C ARG A 478 19.48 -18.16 -1.75
N PRO A 479 20.43 -18.76 -2.50
CA PRO A 479 21.66 -19.31 -1.93
C PRO A 479 22.47 -18.26 -1.17
N GLY A 480 23.15 -18.67 -0.11
CA GLY A 480 23.92 -17.79 0.78
C GLY A 480 23.07 -16.93 1.72
N THR A 481 21.80 -17.24 1.89
CA THR A 481 20.88 -16.50 2.78
C THR A 481 21.00 -16.99 4.22
N LEU A 482 20.96 -16.02 5.16
CA LEU A 482 20.65 -16.25 6.57
C LEU A 482 19.23 -15.75 6.83
N LEU A 483 18.24 -16.66 6.86
CA LEU A 483 16.83 -16.32 7.03
C LEU A 483 16.44 -16.31 8.51
N ALA A 484 15.96 -15.18 8.99
CA ALA A 484 15.42 -15.03 10.34
C ALA A 484 13.91 -15.34 10.35
N THR A 485 13.49 -16.29 11.18
CA THR A 485 12.10 -16.68 11.35
C THR A 485 11.72 -16.71 12.83
N GLU A 486 10.43 -16.60 13.14
CA GLU A 486 9.91 -16.81 14.49
C GLU A 486 9.65 -18.30 14.72
N GLY A 487 10.14 -18.85 15.83
CA GLY A 487 9.88 -20.22 16.27
C GLY A 487 9.92 -20.33 17.78
N ASP A 488 8.93 -20.98 18.39
CA ASP A 488 8.83 -21.28 19.83
C ASP A 488 9.19 -20.12 20.78
N GLY A 489 8.78 -18.89 20.44
CA GLY A 489 9.03 -17.68 21.23
C GLY A 489 10.45 -17.09 21.08
N ALA A 490 11.22 -17.56 20.12
CA ALA A 490 12.57 -17.07 19.81
C ALA A 490 12.73 -16.81 18.31
N VAL A 491 13.72 -16.00 17.95
CA VAL A 491 14.15 -15.85 16.55
C VAL A 491 15.09 -16.99 16.19
N VAL A 492 14.72 -17.75 15.16
CA VAL A 492 15.53 -18.82 14.58
C VAL A 492 16.21 -18.31 13.33
N LEU A 493 17.54 -18.49 13.25
CA LEU A 493 18.32 -18.17 12.06
C LEU A 493 18.64 -19.46 11.31
N THR A 494 18.18 -19.56 10.06
CA THR A 494 18.47 -20.69 9.18
C THR A 494 19.40 -20.25 8.06
N ALA A 495 20.56 -20.89 7.95
CA ALA A 495 21.49 -20.64 6.86
C ALA A 495 21.16 -21.54 5.66
N TYR A 496 21.14 -20.94 4.48
CA TYR A 496 21.00 -21.59 3.19
C TYR A 496 22.29 -21.35 2.40
N ASP A 497 23.19 -22.33 2.42
CA ASP A 497 24.46 -22.27 1.70
C ASP A 497 24.36 -22.91 0.31
N ASP A 498 25.43 -22.83 -0.47
CA ASP A 498 25.52 -23.41 -1.81
C ASP A 498 25.45 -24.95 -1.81
N LEU A 499 25.49 -25.57 -0.63
CA LEU A 499 25.38 -27.02 -0.46
C LEU A 499 23.95 -27.49 -0.15
N GLY A 500 22.98 -26.58 -0.11
CA GLY A 500 21.56 -26.90 0.04
C GLY A 500 21.13 -27.50 1.38
N ALA A 501 21.98 -27.48 2.38
CA ALA A 501 21.65 -27.97 3.72
C ALA A 501 21.48 -26.80 4.71
N PRO A 502 20.37 -26.72 5.47
CA PRO A 502 20.26 -25.77 6.55
C PRO A 502 21.28 -26.13 7.65
N THR A 503 22.30 -25.33 7.80
CA THR A 503 23.28 -25.49 8.86
C THR A 503 23.00 -24.50 9.98
N THR A 504 22.47 -25.03 11.08
CA THR A 504 22.62 -24.55 12.46
C THR A 504 21.66 -23.49 12.98
N GLN A 505 20.97 -23.88 14.00
CA GLN A 505 20.30 -23.04 15.01
C GLN A 505 21.35 -22.29 15.86
N PHE A 506 21.06 -20.99 16.11
CA PHE A 506 21.68 -20.22 17.19
C PHE A 506 20.62 -19.80 18.19
#